data_a8dfa69262b240d829e9686b1fb21dd7
#
_entry.id   a8dfa69262b240d829e9686b1fb21dd7
#
_cell.length_a   1.000
_cell.length_b   1.000
_cell.length_c   1.000
_cell.angle_alpha   90.00
_cell.angle_beta   90.00
_cell.angle_gamma   90.00
#
_symmetry.space_group_name_H-M   'P 1'
#
loop_
_entity.id
_entity.type
_entity.pdbx_description
1 polymer ?
#
loop_
_entity_poly.entity_id
_entity_poly.type
_entity_poly.pdbx_seq_one_letter_code
_entity_poly.pdbx_strand_id
1 'polypeptide(L)'
;MSNERQSKIRNFCIVAHIDHGKSTLADRLLELTGEVSERDMEEQLLDNMDLERERGITIKAHAVTLKYKRDDGEIYTLNLIDTPGHVDFNYEVSRSLAACEGAILIVDASQGIEAQTLANTYLAIDHDLEVVPVINKIDLPSAQPEMVINEIEDVIGIPAEDAPQVSAKTGLNVESVLEEIVEKIPSPTGDENAPLKALIFDSYYDSYKGVIVYVRIKEGTVKPGDRIRMMATGAEFDVVEVGVMHPAGLVPNKGLAAGNVGYIAASIKNIQDTRVGDTITTVKNAAAEPLPGYKKVNPMVYSGIYPADGAQYEDLKDALSKLQLNDAALMFEPETSVALGFGFRCGFLGLLHMEIIQERLEREYNLDLVTTAPSVIYKVYKTNGEMVWVDNPTNLPDPAEIDYMEEPMVKATIMVPKDYVGNVMELCQERRGIYKDMTYMDASRAEIFYELPLNEIIYDFFDALKSRTKGYASFDYELCGYTRSNLVKLDILLNGEMVDALSFIVHKDSAYSRGRKMAEKLKEAIPRQLFEVPIQAAVGSKIIARETVRAMRKDVLAKCYGGDITRKKKLLEKQKEGKKRMRQVGSVEVPQEAFMSVLKLDD
;
A
#
# COMPACT_ATOMS: atom_id res chain seq x y z
N MET A 1 9.48 -40.11 14.55
CA MET A 1 8.50 -39.84 13.46
C MET A 1 8.18 -38.35 13.32
N SER A 2 7.89 -37.57 14.39
CA SER A 2 7.64 -36.10 14.23
C SER A 2 8.87 -35.34 13.75
N ASN A 3 10.05 -35.59 14.33
CA ASN A 3 11.30 -34.94 13.91
C ASN A 3 11.68 -35.23 12.45
N GLU A 4 11.45 -36.47 11.98
CA GLU A 4 11.76 -36.85 10.60
C GLU A 4 10.85 -36.16 9.57
N ARG A 5 9.57 -35.93 9.91
CA ARG A 5 8.65 -35.17 9.06
C ARG A 5 9.03 -33.69 9.01
N GLN A 6 9.29 -33.08 10.18
CA GLN A 6 9.65 -31.68 10.28
C GLN A 6 10.99 -31.37 9.60
N SER A 7 11.99 -32.28 9.67
CA SER A 7 13.29 -32.08 9.01
C SER A 7 13.20 -31.90 7.50
N LYS A 8 12.10 -32.40 6.90
CA LYS A 8 11.82 -32.28 5.45
C LYS A 8 10.88 -31.11 5.09
N ILE A 9 10.60 -30.20 6.02
CA ILE A 9 9.80 -29.02 5.76
C ILE A 9 10.71 -27.79 5.72
N ARG A 10 10.45 -26.89 4.77
CA ARG A 10 11.07 -25.56 4.69
C ARG A 10 9.97 -24.51 4.50
N ASN A 11 9.87 -23.58 5.43
CA ASN A 11 8.94 -22.45 5.32
C ASN A 11 9.78 -21.21 5.06
N PHE A 12 9.58 -20.60 3.91
CA PHE A 12 10.37 -19.46 3.48
C PHE A 12 9.53 -18.46 2.72
N CYS A 13 10.02 -17.23 2.68
CA CYS A 13 9.49 -16.18 1.86
C CYS A 13 10.54 -15.69 0.86
N ILE A 14 10.11 -14.89 -0.11
CA ILE A 14 10.99 -14.21 -1.04
C ILE A 14 10.89 -12.72 -0.75
N VAL A 15 12.02 -12.09 -0.46
CA VAL A 15 12.17 -10.64 -0.27
C VAL A 15 13.02 -10.07 -1.39
N ALA A 16 12.56 -8.96 -1.96
CA ALA A 16 13.23 -8.30 -3.07
C ALA A 16 12.81 -6.84 -3.16
N HIS A 17 13.63 -6.04 -3.81
CA HIS A 17 13.17 -4.75 -4.32
C HIS A 17 12.21 -4.94 -5.51
N ILE A 18 11.42 -3.88 -5.82
CA ILE A 18 10.56 -3.86 -7.00
C ILE A 18 11.42 -4.11 -8.26
N ASP A 19 10.91 -4.87 -9.19
CA ASP A 19 11.60 -5.24 -10.45
C ASP A 19 12.87 -6.09 -10.34
N HIS A 20 13.28 -6.56 -9.15
CA HIS A 20 14.41 -7.49 -9.01
C HIS A 20 14.11 -8.93 -9.49
N GLY A 21 12.84 -9.22 -9.85
CA GLY A 21 12.43 -10.49 -10.44
C GLY A 21 11.87 -11.50 -9.45
N LYS A 22 11.25 -11.03 -8.34
CA LYS A 22 10.63 -11.84 -7.30
C LYS A 22 9.58 -12.81 -7.86
N SER A 23 8.53 -12.28 -8.52
CA SER A 23 7.44 -13.09 -9.09
C SER A 23 7.94 -14.04 -10.17
N THR A 24 8.92 -13.60 -11.00
CA THR A 24 9.54 -14.46 -12.02
C THR A 24 10.31 -15.62 -11.41
N LEU A 25 11.03 -15.42 -10.28
CA LEU A 25 11.70 -16.51 -9.59
C LEU A 25 10.67 -17.46 -8.96
N ALA A 26 9.63 -16.94 -8.34
CA ALA A 26 8.54 -17.75 -7.77
C ALA A 26 7.92 -18.66 -8.86
N ASP A 27 7.62 -18.14 -10.05
CA ASP A 27 7.11 -18.93 -11.18
C ASP A 27 8.07 -20.05 -11.57
N ARG A 28 9.40 -19.80 -11.61
CA ARG A 28 10.39 -20.83 -11.92
C ARG A 28 10.48 -21.91 -10.85
N LEU A 29 10.33 -21.56 -9.57
CA LEU A 29 10.27 -22.56 -8.49
C LEU A 29 9.02 -23.46 -8.62
N LEU A 30 7.88 -22.88 -9.03
CA LEU A 30 6.65 -23.63 -9.32
C LEU A 30 6.84 -24.60 -10.50
N GLU A 31 7.47 -24.15 -11.57
CA GLU A 31 7.75 -24.95 -12.75
C GLU A 31 8.69 -26.12 -12.44
N LEU A 32 9.82 -25.86 -11.77
CA LEU A 32 10.84 -26.86 -11.45
C LEU A 32 10.33 -27.92 -10.45
N THR A 33 9.41 -27.58 -9.57
CA THR A 33 8.80 -28.53 -8.65
C THR A 33 7.71 -29.37 -9.31
N GLY A 34 7.29 -29.03 -10.53
CA GLY A 34 6.28 -29.77 -11.29
C GLY A 34 4.87 -29.69 -10.74
N GLU A 35 4.60 -28.75 -9.84
CA GLU A 35 3.27 -28.57 -9.24
C GLU A 35 2.27 -27.88 -10.19
N VAL A 36 2.78 -27.26 -11.25
CA VAL A 36 2.00 -26.64 -12.33
C VAL A 36 2.44 -27.24 -13.66
N SER A 37 1.49 -27.66 -14.51
CA SER A 37 1.83 -28.19 -15.82
C SER A 37 2.31 -27.06 -16.75
N GLU A 38 3.19 -27.38 -17.71
CA GLU A 38 3.65 -26.39 -18.71
C GLU A 38 2.51 -25.69 -19.49
N ARG A 39 1.33 -26.33 -19.56
CA ARG A 39 0.14 -25.79 -20.24
C ARG A 39 -0.63 -24.79 -19.40
N ASP A 40 -0.53 -24.91 -18.09
CA ASP A 40 -1.25 -24.10 -17.12
C ASP A 40 -0.35 -23.01 -16.50
N MET A 41 0.94 -22.98 -16.91
CA MET A 41 1.87 -21.90 -16.52
C MET A 41 1.50 -20.60 -17.23
N GLU A 42 1.19 -19.60 -16.44
CA GLU A 42 1.04 -18.20 -16.85
C GLU A 42 2.13 -17.36 -16.20
N GLU A 43 2.49 -16.25 -16.79
CA GLU A 43 3.42 -15.29 -16.17
C GLU A 43 2.78 -14.71 -14.90
N GLN A 44 3.54 -14.64 -13.81
CA GLN A 44 3.09 -14.14 -12.49
C GLN A 44 1.89 -14.95 -11.95
N LEU A 45 2.02 -16.27 -11.94
CA LEU A 45 0.95 -17.20 -11.57
C LEU A 45 0.45 -16.98 -10.13
N LEU A 46 1.32 -16.56 -9.20
CA LEU A 46 0.96 -16.26 -7.82
C LEU A 46 0.27 -14.90 -7.68
N ASP A 47 0.47 -14.00 -8.61
CA ASP A 47 -0.20 -12.70 -8.64
C ASP A 47 -1.63 -12.88 -9.18
N ASN A 48 -2.57 -13.20 -8.28
CA ASN A 48 -3.94 -13.60 -8.64
C ASN A 48 -4.86 -12.41 -9.00
N MET A 49 -4.48 -11.19 -8.66
CA MET A 49 -5.25 -9.99 -9.00
C MET A 49 -4.81 -9.44 -10.35
N ASP A 50 -5.77 -9.02 -11.17
CA ASP A 50 -5.47 -8.31 -12.42
C ASP A 50 -4.60 -7.07 -12.17
N LEU A 51 -4.83 -6.39 -11.03
CA LEU A 51 -4.05 -5.22 -10.61
C LEU A 51 -2.59 -5.53 -10.30
N GLU A 52 -2.29 -6.69 -9.73
CA GLU A 52 -0.91 -7.14 -9.47
C GLU A 52 -0.16 -7.32 -10.80
N ARG A 53 -0.79 -8.00 -11.76
CA ARG A 53 -0.23 -8.25 -13.10
C ARG A 53 -0.07 -6.96 -13.91
N GLU A 54 -1.07 -6.07 -13.89
CA GLU A 54 -1.02 -4.78 -14.60
C GLU A 54 0.09 -3.85 -14.07
N ARG A 55 0.27 -3.83 -12.75
CA ARG A 55 1.25 -2.96 -12.07
C ARG A 55 2.63 -3.61 -11.90
N GLY A 56 2.75 -4.93 -12.13
CA GLY A 56 3.98 -5.69 -11.94
C GLY A 56 4.44 -5.77 -10.48
N ILE A 57 3.52 -5.66 -9.51
CA ILE A 57 3.81 -5.70 -8.08
C ILE A 57 2.90 -6.70 -7.37
N THR A 58 3.44 -7.45 -6.42
CA THR A 58 2.64 -8.25 -5.50
C THR A 58 2.01 -7.33 -4.46
N ILE A 59 0.68 -7.38 -4.35
CA ILE A 59 -0.10 -6.58 -3.41
C ILE A 59 -0.40 -7.38 -2.16
N LYS A 60 -0.79 -8.65 -2.33
CA LYS A 60 -1.18 -9.54 -1.24
C LYS A 60 -0.21 -10.71 -1.14
N ALA A 61 0.12 -11.11 0.10
CA ALA A 61 0.93 -12.29 0.33
C ALA A 61 0.18 -13.56 -0.12
N HIS A 62 0.84 -14.41 -0.90
CA HIS A 62 0.33 -15.70 -1.33
C HIS A 62 1.19 -16.83 -0.76
N ALA A 63 0.53 -17.80 -0.12
CA ALA A 63 1.23 -18.98 0.37
C ALA A 63 0.96 -20.17 -0.54
N VAL A 64 1.99 -20.92 -0.88
CA VAL A 64 1.89 -22.12 -1.69
C VAL A 64 2.78 -23.23 -1.16
N THR A 65 2.28 -24.46 -1.17
CA THR A 65 3.02 -25.66 -0.76
C THR A 65 3.48 -26.41 -1.99
N LEU A 66 4.80 -26.62 -2.09
CA LEU A 66 5.49 -27.28 -3.18
C LEU A 66 6.13 -28.57 -2.68
N LYS A 67 6.30 -29.54 -3.56
CA LYS A 67 7.07 -30.76 -3.29
C LYS A 67 8.30 -30.79 -4.15
N TYR A 68 9.45 -30.71 -3.54
CA TYR A 68 10.72 -30.82 -4.21
C TYR A 68 11.36 -32.18 -3.97
N LYS A 69 11.66 -32.88 -5.06
CA LYS A 69 12.38 -34.17 -5.03
C LYS A 69 13.84 -33.90 -5.36
N ARG A 70 14.70 -34.04 -4.37
CA ARG A 70 16.15 -33.91 -4.50
C ARG A 70 16.75 -35.10 -5.29
N ASP A 71 17.95 -34.96 -5.80
CA ASP A 71 18.68 -35.99 -6.56
C ASP A 71 18.95 -37.26 -5.77
N ASP A 72 19.05 -37.17 -4.43
CA ASP A 72 19.17 -38.32 -3.52
C ASP A 72 17.89 -39.14 -3.38
N GLY A 73 16.79 -38.67 -3.99
CA GLY A 73 15.46 -39.28 -3.94
C GLY A 73 14.60 -38.84 -2.75
N GLU A 74 15.13 -38.01 -1.85
CA GLU A 74 14.39 -37.44 -0.73
C GLU A 74 13.39 -36.37 -1.22
N ILE A 75 12.20 -36.35 -0.58
CA ILE A 75 11.14 -35.40 -0.93
C ILE A 75 10.99 -34.39 0.20
N TYR A 76 11.17 -33.13 -0.12
CA TYR A 76 10.98 -32.00 0.77
C TYR A 76 9.64 -31.31 0.50
N THR A 77 9.03 -30.80 1.56
CA THR A 77 7.86 -29.92 1.48
C THR A 77 8.31 -28.50 1.66
N LEU A 78 8.17 -27.70 0.62
CA LEU A 78 8.56 -26.31 0.58
C LEU A 78 7.30 -25.44 0.66
N ASN A 79 7.16 -24.66 1.70
CA ASN A 79 6.07 -23.70 1.84
C ASN A 79 6.63 -22.31 1.50
N LEU A 80 6.35 -21.86 0.29
CA LEU A 80 6.67 -20.52 -0.18
C LEU A 80 5.57 -19.57 0.24
N ILE A 81 5.94 -18.47 0.90
CA ILE A 81 5.06 -17.33 1.17
C ILE A 81 5.59 -16.16 0.36
N ASP A 82 4.92 -15.86 -0.76
CA ASP A 82 5.26 -14.71 -1.59
C ASP A 82 4.84 -13.42 -0.89
N THR A 83 5.73 -12.43 -0.86
CA THR A 83 5.54 -11.19 -0.08
C THR A 83 5.52 -9.96 -0.98
N PRO A 84 4.74 -8.92 -0.65
CA PRO A 84 4.86 -7.64 -1.33
C PRO A 84 6.28 -7.08 -1.24
N GLY A 85 6.69 -6.31 -2.26
CA GLY A 85 8.01 -5.65 -2.28
C GLY A 85 7.97 -4.15 -1.95
N HIS A 86 6.79 -3.52 -1.86
CA HIS A 86 6.63 -2.07 -1.72
C HIS A 86 6.53 -1.64 -0.25
N VAL A 87 7.08 -0.46 0.08
CA VAL A 87 7.10 0.10 1.45
C VAL A 87 5.71 0.19 2.09
N ASP A 88 4.67 0.54 1.34
CA ASP A 88 3.30 0.64 1.85
C ASP A 88 2.78 -0.70 2.41
N PHE A 89 3.37 -1.83 2.00
CA PHE A 89 2.98 -3.18 2.43
C PHE A 89 3.95 -3.82 3.43
N ASN A 90 4.84 -3.05 4.07
CA ASN A 90 5.78 -3.59 5.08
C ASN A 90 5.08 -4.39 6.19
N TYR A 91 3.83 -4.05 6.51
CA TYR A 91 3.02 -4.81 7.47
C TYR A 91 2.68 -6.22 6.96
N GLU A 92 2.34 -6.37 5.69
CA GLU A 92 2.11 -7.66 5.03
C GLU A 92 3.40 -8.49 4.99
N VAL A 93 4.53 -7.85 4.69
CA VAL A 93 5.85 -8.46 4.73
C VAL A 93 6.14 -9.01 6.13
N SER A 94 6.04 -8.19 7.17
CA SER A 94 6.30 -8.60 8.57
C SER A 94 5.45 -9.80 9.00
N ARG A 95 4.19 -9.87 8.57
CA ARG A 95 3.31 -11.02 8.87
C ARG A 95 3.76 -12.30 8.20
N SER A 96 4.16 -12.19 6.95
CA SER A 96 4.67 -13.32 6.17
C SER A 96 5.98 -13.85 6.73
N LEU A 97 6.88 -12.95 7.11
CA LEU A 97 8.15 -13.30 7.76
C LEU A 97 7.95 -14.11 9.05
N ALA A 98 7.00 -13.72 9.91
CA ALA A 98 6.73 -14.44 11.16
C ALA A 98 6.22 -15.88 10.98
N ALA A 99 5.75 -16.23 9.77
CA ALA A 99 5.34 -17.59 9.43
C ALA A 99 6.48 -18.47 8.89
N CYS A 100 7.64 -17.88 8.59
CA CYS A 100 8.81 -18.51 7.97
C CYS A 100 9.91 -18.85 8.96
N GLU A 101 10.87 -19.66 8.51
CA GLU A 101 12.16 -19.93 9.14
C GLU A 101 13.33 -19.37 8.29
N GLY A 102 13.08 -18.99 7.04
CA GLY A 102 14.09 -18.36 6.18
C GLY A 102 13.50 -17.41 5.15
N ALA A 103 14.36 -16.59 4.58
CA ALA A 103 14.03 -15.64 3.53
C ALA A 103 15.04 -15.72 2.38
N ILE A 104 14.54 -15.82 1.17
CA ILE A 104 15.36 -15.70 -0.05
C ILE A 104 15.45 -14.22 -0.39
N LEU A 105 16.66 -13.67 -0.36
CA LEU A 105 16.94 -12.29 -0.71
C LEU A 105 17.37 -12.21 -2.16
N ILE A 106 16.52 -11.70 -3.04
CA ILE A 106 16.84 -11.53 -4.45
C ILE A 106 17.44 -10.14 -4.68
N VAL A 107 18.63 -10.12 -5.29
CA VAL A 107 19.32 -8.89 -5.69
C VAL A 107 19.60 -8.94 -7.19
N ASP A 108 19.27 -7.86 -7.89
CA ASP A 108 19.54 -7.69 -9.32
C ASP A 108 21.05 -7.50 -9.56
N ALA A 109 21.64 -8.34 -10.40
CA ALA A 109 23.06 -8.27 -10.74
C ALA A 109 23.50 -6.96 -11.42
N SER A 110 22.56 -6.17 -11.93
CA SER A 110 22.84 -4.91 -12.62
C SER A 110 22.58 -3.66 -11.78
N GLN A 111 21.70 -3.78 -10.75
CA GLN A 111 21.30 -2.66 -9.88
C GLN A 111 21.92 -2.76 -8.48
N GLY A 112 22.15 -3.99 -7.98
CA GLY A 112 22.68 -4.25 -6.65
C GLY A 112 21.67 -3.97 -5.53
N ILE A 113 22.15 -3.57 -4.35
CA ILE A 113 21.32 -3.30 -3.18
C ILE A 113 20.59 -1.97 -3.34
N GLU A 114 19.31 -1.96 -3.00
CA GLU A 114 18.47 -0.76 -2.95
C GLU A 114 17.80 -0.59 -1.57
N ALA A 115 17.17 0.56 -1.30
CA ALA A 115 16.63 0.89 0.03
C ALA A 115 15.66 -0.17 0.57
N GLN A 116 14.73 -0.66 -0.27
CA GLN A 116 13.79 -1.72 0.14
C GLN A 116 14.49 -3.07 0.35
N THR A 117 15.58 -3.34 -0.37
CA THR A 117 16.41 -4.54 -0.13
C THR A 117 16.90 -4.56 1.30
N LEU A 118 17.48 -3.44 1.77
CA LEU A 118 17.96 -3.30 3.16
C LEU A 118 16.83 -3.39 4.17
N ALA A 119 15.77 -2.60 3.98
CA ALA A 119 14.64 -2.55 4.90
C ALA A 119 14.02 -3.95 5.11
N ASN A 120 13.76 -4.67 4.02
CA ASN A 120 13.19 -6.02 4.07
C ASN A 120 14.17 -7.05 4.65
N THR A 121 15.47 -6.90 4.39
CA THR A 121 16.49 -7.79 4.96
C THR A 121 16.60 -7.61 6.48
N TYR A 122 16.62 -6.37 6.97
CA TYR A 122 16.63 -6.11 8.40
C TYR A 122 15.37 -6.60 9.09
N LEU A 123 14.19 -6.45 8.46
CA LEU A 123 12.97 -7.06 8.96
C LEU A 123 13.07 -8.58 9.06
N ALA A 124 13.69 -9.26 8.09
CA ALA A 124 13.90 -10.70 8.14
C ALA A 124 14.84 -11.10 9.29
N ILE A 125 15.93 -10.36 9.48
CA ILE A 125 16.89 -10.55 10.58
C ILE A 125 16.22 -10.30 11.95
N ASP A 126 15.40 -9.26 12.08
CA ASP A 126 14.64 -8.96 13.31
C ASP A 126 13.64 -10.07 13.69
N HIS A 127 13.22 -10.87 12.71
CA HIS A 127 12.39 -12.06 12.91
C HIS A 127 13.21 -13.35 13.10
N ASP A 128 14.51 -13.26 13.29
CA ASP A 128 15.44 -14.41 13.43
C ASP A 128 15.39 -15.38 12.24
N LEU A 129 15.18 -14.88 11.01
CA LEU A 129 15.16 -15.71 9.81
C LEU A 129 16.58 -15.92 9.25
N GLU A 130 16.83 -17.11 8.72
CA GLU A 130 18.00 -17.38 7.90
C GLU A 130 17.81 -16.68 6.54
N VAL A 131 18.70 -15.75 6.20
CA VAL A 131 18.64 -15.00 4.94
C VAL A 131 19.59 -15.60 3.92
N VAL A 132 19.04 -16.08 2.82
CA VAL A 132 19.81 -16.71 1.72
C VAL A 132 19.82 -15.76 0.53
N PRO A 133 20.96 -15.12 0.20
CA PRO A 133 21.08 -14.24 -0.94
C PRO A 133 21.07 -15.01 -2.27
N VAL A 134 20.42 -14.42 -3.28
CA VAL A 134 20.36 -14.92 -4.67
C VAL A 134 20.60 -13.76 -5.62
N ILE A 135 21.59 -13.90 -6.51
CA ILE A 135 21.93 -12.89 -7.49
C ILE A 135 21.18 -13.20 -8.79
N ASN A 136 20.22 -12.35 -9.13
CA ASN A 136 19.36 -12.54 -10.30
C ASN A 136 19.75 -11.66 -11.49
N LYS A 137 19.19 -11.99 -12.66
CA LYS A 137 19.40 -11.27 -13.93
C LYS A 137 20.83 -11.29 -14.46
N ILE A 138 21.55 -12.37 -14.23
CA ILE A 138 22.92 -12.55 -14.75
C ILE A 138 22.97 -12.62 -16.29
N ASP A 139 21.84 -12.76 -16.96
CA ASP A 139 21.67 -12.73 -18.41
C ASP A 139 21.80 -11.32 -19.02
N LEU A 140 21.73 -10.28 -18.21
CA LEU A 140 21.83 -8.90 -18.67
C LEU A 140 23.30 -8.53 -19.01
N PRO A 141 23.54 -7.79 -20.11
CA PRO A 141 24.90 -7.34 -20.46
C PRO A 141 25.55 -6.41 -19.42
N SER A 142 24.73 -5.77 -18.58
CA SER A 142 25.16 -4.88 -17.49
C SER A 142 25.35 -5.59 -16.16
N ALA A 143 25.13 -6.91 -16.09
CA ALA A 143 25.25 -7.68 -14.86
C ALA A 143 26.68 -7.69 -14.32
N GLN A 144 26.83 -7.44 -13.02
CA GLN A 144 28.10 -7.46 -12.28
C GLN A 144 27.95 -8.28 -10.99
N PRO A 145 27.81 -9.61 -11.07
CA PRO A 145 27.51 -10.46 -9.91
C PRO A 145 28.55 -10.33 -8.78
N GLU A 146 29.85 -10.31 -9.10
CA GLU A 146 30.91 -10.19 -8.11
C GLU A 146 30.85 -8.87 -7.34
N MET A 147 30.48 -7.77 -8.00
CA MET A 147 30.29 -6.48 -7.33
C MET A 147 29.13 -6.55 -6.34
N VAL A 148 28.02 -7.17 -6.75
CA VAL A 148 26.83 -7.30 -5.92
C VAL A 148 27.06 -8.24 -4.73
N ILE A 149 27.84 -9.31 -4.90
CA ILE A 149 28.26 -10.19 -3.80
C ILE A 149 29.03 -9.40 -2.73
N ASN A 150 30.07 -8.66 -3.14
CA ASN A 150 30.83 -7.82 -2.22
C ASN A 150 29.95 -6.77 -1.53
N GLU A 151 29.00 -6.18 -2.27
CA GLU A 151 28.07 -5.20 -1.71
C GLU A 151 27.15 -5.82 -0.64
N ILE A 152 26.65 -7.04 -0.84
CA ILE A 152 25.85 -7.76 0.16
C ILE A 152 26.66 -8.01 1.42
N GLU A 153 27.91 -8.46 1.28
CA GLU A 153 28.81 -8.72 2.43
C GLU A 153 29.20 -7.44 3.17
N ASP A 154 29.56 -6.39 2.44
CA ASP A 154 30.03 -5.13 3.04
C ASP A 154 28.89 -4.31 3.68
N VAL A 155 27.71 -4.29 3.06
CA VAL A 155 26.59 -3.43 3.46
C VAL A 155 25.63 -4.13 4.42
N ILE A 156 25.26 -5.37 4.11
CA ILE A 156 24.29 -6.14 4.92
C ILE A 156 25.03 -6.96 5.99
N GLY A 157 26.23 -7.43 5.67
CA GLY A 157 27.04 -8.25 6.59
C GLY A 157 26.68 -9.73 6.58
N ILE A 158 25.99 -10.23 5.55
CA ILE A 158 25.69 -11.65 5.37
C ILE A 158 26.62 -12.28 4.32
N PRO A 159 27.08 -13.55 4.51
CA PRO A 159 27.93 -14.21 3.53
C PRO A 159 27.21 -14.39 2.18
N ALA A 160 27.83 -14.01 1.08
CA ALA A 160 27.27 -14.09 -0.26
C ALA A 160 28.23 -14.70 -1.30
N GLU A 161 29.45 -15.11 -0.90
CA GLU A 161 30.44 -15.70 -1.82
C GLU A 161 29.87 -16.91 -2.61
N ASP A 162 29.08 -17.77 -1.91
CA ASP A 162 28.45 -18.96 -2.49
C ASP A 162 27.01 -18.70 -2.97
N ALA A 163 26.56 -17.44 -3.07
CA ALA A 163 25.18 -17.13 -3.46
C ALA A 163 24.88 -17.63 -4.88
N PRO A 164 23.73 -18.30 -5.11
CA PRO A 164 23.31 -18.70 -6.43
C PRO A 164 23.23 -17.51 -7.39
N GLN A 165 23.90 -17.63 -8.53
CA GLN A 165 23.85 -16.67 -9.62
C GLN A 165 22.91 -17.18 -10.69
N VAL A 166 21.75 -16.55 -10.86
CA VAL A 166 20.63 -17.08 -11.64
C VAL A 166 20.09 -16.07 -12.66
N SER A 167 19.40 -16.59 -13.65
CA SER A 167 18.45 -15.81 -14.44
C SER A 167 17.06 -16.44 -14.30
N ALA A 168 16.21 -15.84 -13.51
CA ALA A 168 14.82 -16.26 -13.37
C ALA A 168 14.08 -16.20 -14.72
N LYS A 169 14.41 -15.23 -15.58
CA LYS A 169 13.82 -15.08 -16.91
C LYS A 169 14.12 -16.26 -17.82
N THR A 170 15.36 -16.71 -17.86
CA THR A 170 15.79 -17.80 -18.76
C THR A 170 15.76 -19.19 -18.12
N GLY A 171 15.56 -19.27 -16.79
CA GLY A 171 15.64 -20.50 -16.01
C GLY A 171 17.06 -20.95 -15.68
N LEU A 172 18.08 -20.16 -16.03
CA LEU A 172 19.48 -20.51 -15.82
C LEU A 172 19.80 -20.61 -14.33
N ASN A 173 20.35 -21.74 -13.90
CA ASN A 173 20.80 -22.06 -12.54
C ASN A 173 19.73 -21.95 -11.44
N VAL A 174 18.42 -21.86 -11.75
CA VAL A 174 17.38 -21.69 -10.73
C VAL A 174 17.25 -22.91 -9.82
N GLU A 175 17.62 -24.12 -10.29
CA GLU A 175 17.62 -25.33 -9.47
C GLU A 175 18.57 -25.22 -8.27
N SER A 176 19.69 -24.49 -8.39
CA SER A 176 20.60 -24.25 -7.26
C SER A 176 19.92 -23.50 -6.10
N VAL A 177 18.90 -22.67 -6.39
CA VAL A 177 18.14 -21.98 -5.34
C VAL A 177 17.33 -22.98 -4.50
N LEU A 178 16.74 -24.01 -5.13
CA LEU A 178 16.02 -25.08 -4.40
C LEU A 178 16.96 -25.87 -3.48
N GLU A 179 18.18 -26.14 -3.95
CA GLU A 179 19.20 -26.81 -3.12
C GLU A 179 19.60 -25.95 -1.92
N GLU A 180 19.86 -24.65 -2.12
CA GLU A 180 20.18 -23.70 -1.06
C GLU A 180 19.03 -23.59 -0.02
N ILE A 181 17.77 -23.56 -0.48
CA ILE A 181 16.61 -23.57 0.42
C ILE A 181 16.63 -24.80 1.32
N VAL A 182 16.91 -25.98 0.78
CA VAL A 182 16.96 -27.23 1.54
C VAL A 182 18.14 -27.26 2.51
N GLU A 183 19.30 -26.75 2.12
CA GLU A 183 20.54 -26.83 2.88
C GLU A 183 20.64 -25.74 3.96
N LYS A 184 20.33 -24.49 3.62
CA LYS A 184 20.56 -23.34 4.52
C LYS A 184 19.37 -23.02 5.40
N ILE A 185 18.13 -23.10 4.87
CA ILE A 185 16.97 -22.76 5.69
C ILE A 185 16.71 -23.86 6.72
N PRO A 186 16.62 -23.50 8.01
CA PRO A 186 16.39 -24.49 9.06
C PRO A 186 14.99 -25.12 8.94
N SER A 187 14.88 -26.37 9.39
CA SER A 187 13.58 -27.00 9.50
C SER A 187 12.77 -26.38 10.65
N PRO A 188 11.42 -26.32 10.52
CA PRO A 188 10.59 -25.82 11.60
C PRO A 188 10.69 -26.69 12.85
N THR A 189 10.59 -26.04 13.99
CA THR A 189 10.55 -26.67 15.31
C THR A 189 9.12 -26.73 15.84
N GLY A 190 8.88 -27.48 16.91
CA GLY A 190 7.61 -27.58 17.63
C GLY A 190 7.25 -29.00 18.02
N ASP A 191 6.44 -29.14 19.08
CA ASP A 191 5.96 -30.45 19.57
C ASP A 191 4.52 -30.69 19.09
N GLU A 192 4.30 -31.74 18.32
CA GLU A 192 2.97 -32.15 17.81
C GLU A 192 2.00 -32.56 18.92
N ASN A 193 2.50 -32.93 20.10
CA ASN A 193 1.68 -33.36 21.24
C ASN A 193 1.37 -32.23 22.23
N ALA A 194 1.99 -31.06 22.04
CA ALA A 194 1.71 -29.87 22.85
C ALA A 194 0.30 -29.33 22.57
N PRO A 195 -0.23 -28.44 23.43
CA PRO A 195 -1.42 -27.68 23.12
C PRO A 195 -1.27 -26.89 21.82
N LEU A 196 -2.32 -26.87 20.99
CA LEU A 196 -2.30 -26.20 19.71
C LEU A 196 -1.98 -24.71 19.89
N LYS A 197 -0.98 -24.26 19.14
CA LYS A 197 -0.68 -22.84 18.90
C LYS A 197 -0.50 -22.62 17.39
N ALA A 198 -1.52 -22.09 16.75
CA ALA A 198 -1.47 -21.75 15.34
C ALA A 198 -1.57 -20.23 15.18
N LEU A 199 -0.58 -19.64 14.51
CA LEU A 199 -0.52 -18.21 14.20
C LEU A 199 -1.33 -17.94 12.93
N ILE A 200 -2.30 -17.03 12.99
CA ILE A 200 -3.01 -16.54 11.81
C ILE A 200 -2.12 -15.48 11.15
N PHE A 201 -1.59 -15.74 9.96
CA PHE A 201 -0.79 -14.77 9.23
C PHE A 201 -1.58 -14.06 8.13
N ASP A 202 -2.68 -14.67 7.63
CA ASP A 202 -3.60 -14.02 6.69
C ASP A 202 -5.00 -14.66 6.79
N SER A 203 -5.97 -14.03 6.14
CA SER A 203 -7.34 -14.57 6.02
C SER A 203 -8.01 -14.06 4.76
N TYR A 204 -8.97 -14.82 4.25
CA TYR A 204 -9.81 -14.34 3.19
C TYR A 204 -11.27 -14.81 3.36
N TYR A 205 -12.19 -14.09 2.77
CA TYR A 205 -13.60 -14.43 2.80
C TYR A 205 -14.01 -15.20 1.54
N ASP A 206 -14.53 -16.39 1.74
CA ASP A 206 -15.16 -17.21 0.71
C ASP A 206 -16.68 -17.20 0.88
N SER A 207 -17.43 -16.95 -0.19
CA SER A 207 -18.90 -16.84 -0.14
C SER A 207 -19.60 -18.15 0.30
N TYR A 208 -18.94 -19.30 0.16
CA TYR A 208 -19.49 -20.62 0.50
C TYR A 208 -18.95 -21.14 1.84
N LYS A 209 -17.68 -20.97 2.11
CA LYS A 209 -16.98 -21.49 3.30
C LYS A 209 -16.90 -20.51 4.46
N GLY A 210 -17.25 -19.24 4.23
CA GLY A 210 -17.05 -18.15 5.20
C GLY A 210 -15.59 -17.68 5.26
N VAL A 211 -15.15 -17.21 6.41
CA VAL A 211 -13.75 -16.81 6.60
C VAL A 211 -12.86 -18.03 6.66
N ILE A 212 -11.87 -18.07 5.78
CA ILE A 212 -10.79 -19.04 5.76
C ILE A 212 -9.55 -18.35 6.33
N VAL A 213 -8.92 -18.92 7.35
CA VAL A 213 -7.72 -18.39 7.96
C VAL A 213 -6.49 -19.18 7.50
N TYR A 214 -5.45 -18.46 7.09
CA TYR A 214 -4.15 -19.05 6.78
C TYR A 214 -3.30 -19.08 8.04
N VAL A 215 -2.76 -20.24 8.34
CA VAL A 215 -2.14 -20.50 9.63
C VAL A 215 -0.76 -21.14 9.50
N ARG A 216 0.12 -20.73 10.41
CA ARG A 216 1.37 -21.41 10.71
C ARG A 216 1.21 -22.17 12.02
N ILE A 217 1.27 -23.50 11.99
CA ILE A 217 1.22 -24.32 13.20
C ILE A 217 2.59 -24.30 13.88
N LYS A 218 2.69 -23.62 15.01
CA LYS A 218 3.92 -23.57 15.81
C LYS A 218 4.01 -24.77 16.76
N GLU A 219 2.89 -25.12 17.42
CA GLU A 219 2.78 -26.24 18.36
C GLU A 219 1.48 -27.00 18.16
N GLY A 220 1.47 -28.29 18.49
CA GLY A 220 0.27 -29.12 18.51
C GLY A 220 -0.19 -29.59 17.14
N THR A 221 -1.45 -30.04 17.10
CA THR A 221 -2.13 -30.53 15.90
C THR A 221 -3.57 -30.03 15.84
N VAL A 222 -4.10 -29.87 14.63
CA VAL A 222 -5.51 -29.55 14.37
C VAL A 222 -6.04 -30.40 13.22
N LYS A 223 -7.29 -30.82 13.34
CA LYS A 223 -7.98 -31.67 12.34
C LYS A 223 -9.46 -31.32 12.23
N PRO A 224 -10.13 -31.70 11.14
CA PRO A 224 -11.58 -31.55 11.02
C PRO A 224 -12.32 -32.19 12.21
N GLY A 225 -13.32 -31.47 12.74
CA GLY A 225 -14.10 -31.86 13.92
C GLY A 225 -13.51 -31.39 15.26
N ASP A 226 -12.33 -30.80 15.27
CA ASP A 226 -11.81 -30.16 16.49
C ASP A 226 -12.56 -28.86 16.76
N ARG A 227 -12.79 -28.55 18.04
CA ARG A 227 -13.31 -27.25 18.46
C ARG A 227 -12.15 -26.33 18.83
N ILE A 228 -12.05 -25.23 18.12
CA ILE A 228 -10.98 -24.23 18.26
C ILE A 228 -11.49 -22.96 18.93
N ARG A 229 -10.55 -22.20 19.52
CA ARG A 229 -10.79 -20.88 20.12
C ARG A 229 -9.77 -19.90 19.58
N MET A 230 -10.26 -18.74 19.18
CA MET A 230 -9.45 -17.56 18.90
C MET A 230 -9.04 -16.92 20.23
N MET A 231 -7.74 -16.78 20.51
CA MET A 231 -7.29 -16.37 21.84
C MET A 231 -7.53 -14.88 22.12
N ALA A 232 -7.47 -14.03 21.10
CA ALA A 232 -7.69 -12.58 21.26
C ALA A 232 -9.17 -12.20 21.42
N THR A 233 -10.08 -12.87 20.68
CA THR A 233 -11.51 -12.56 20.70
C THR A 233 -12.29 -13.48 21.63
N GLY A 234 -11.75 -14.65 21.96
CA GLY A 234 -12.43 -15.69 22.73
C GLY A 234 -13.50 -16.45 21.94
N ALA A 235 -13.70 -16.17 20.67
CA ALA A 235 -14.68 -16.82 19.81
C ALA A 235 -14.31 -18.28 19.55
N GLU A 236 -15.32 -19.18 19.59
CA GLU A 236 -15.12 -20.61 19.39
C GLU A 236 -15.83 -21.10 18.13
N PHE A 237 -15.17 -22.00 17.40
CA PHE A 237 -15.68 -22.56 16.16
C PHE A 237 -15.34 -24.06 16.04
N ASP A 238 -16.16 -24.78 15.31
CA ASP A 238 -15.88 -26.17 14.94
C ASP A 238 -15.16 -26.19 13.58
N VAL A 239 -14.01 -26.85 13.53
CA VAL A 239 -13.21 -26.98 12.31
C VAL A 239 -13.93 -27.88 11.32
N VAL A 240 -14.26 -27.35 10.16
CA VAL A 240 -14.91 -28.08 9.06
C VAL A 240 -13.85 -28.74 8.18
N GLU A 241 -12.81 -27.99 7.84
CA GLU A 241 -11.79 -28.43 6.89
C GLU A 241 -10.45 -27.81 7.27
N VAL A 242 -9.38 -28.55 7.07
CA VAL A 242 -8.00 -28.07 7.11
C VAL A 242 -7.25 -28.58 5.89
N GLY A 243 -6.24 -27.87 5.44
CA GLY A 243 -5.48 -28.29 4.27
C GLY A 243 -4.29 -27.40 3.99
N VAL A 244 -3.72 -27.57 2.82
CA VAL A 244 -2.58 -26.82 2.30
C VAL A 244 -2.99 -26.01 1.08
N MET A 245 -2.26 -24.94 0.80
CA MET A 245 -2.45 -24.10 -0.38
C MET A 245 -1.60 -24.69 -1.51
N HIS A 246 -2.23 -24.98 -2.63
CA HIS A 246 -1.60 -25.45 -3.85
C HIS A 246 -1.78 -24.39 -4.95
N PRO A 247 -0.93 -24.31 -5.97
CA PRO A 247 -1.14 -23.34 -7.07
C PRO A 247 -2.53 -23.46 -7.71
N ALA A 248 -3.08 -24.67 -7.81
CA ALA A 248 -4.42 -24.92 -8.32
C ALA A 248 -5.57 -24.63 -7.33
N GLY A 249 -5.27 -24.18 -6.11
CA GLY A 249 -6.25 -23.88 -5.07
C GLY A 249 -6.05 -24.64 -3.74
N LEU A 250 -7.08 -24.63 -2.91
CA LEU A 250 -7.04 -25.25 -1.58
C LEU A 250 -7.17 -26.76 -1.68
N VAL A 251 -6.23 -27.48 -1.09
CA VAL A 251 -6.23 -28.95 -1.05
C VAL A 251 -6.49 -29.45 0.37
N PRO A 252 -7.64 -30.09 0.63
CA PRO A 252 -7.97 -30.63 1.95
C PRO A 252 -6.98 -31.67 2.43
N ASN A 253 -6.68 -31.68 3.74
CA ASN A 253 -5.80 -32.64 4.39
C ASN A 253 -6.48 -33.23 5.63
N LYS A 254 -5.98 -34.35 6.10
CA LYS A 254 -6.49 -35.03 7.30
C LYS A 254 -6.21 -34.27 8.59
N GLY A 255 -5.23 -33.40 8.61
CA GLY A 255 -4.82 -32.58 9.75
C GLY A 255 -3.57 -31.79 9.43
N LEU A 256 -3.34 -30.74 10.21
CA LEU A 256 -2.12 -29.96 10.23
C LEU A 256 -1.43 -30.16 11.59
N ALA A 257 -0.11 -30.22 11.59
CA ALA A 257 0.69 -30.42 12.79
C ALA A 257 1.84 -29.41 12.87
N ALA A 258 2.48 -29.31 14.01
CA ALA A 258 3.62 -28.43 14.24
C ALA A 258 4.60 -28.45 13.06
N GLY A 259 4.99 -27.29 12.57
CA GLY A 259 5.80 -27.09 11.38
C GLY A 259 5.02 -26.82 10.09
N ASN A 260 3.74 -27.16 9.98
CA ASN A 260 2.97 -26.92 8.76
C ASN A 260 2.54 -25.45 8.60
N VAL A 261 2.51 -25.03 7.35
CA VAL A 261 1.74 -23.89 6.85
C VAL A 261 0.51 -24.44 6.14
N GLY A 262 -0.66 -23.85 6.34
CA GLY A 262 -1.90 -24.35 5.77
C GLY A 262 -3.08 -23.43 6.05
N TYR A 263 -4.29 -23.93 5.84
CA TYR A 263 -5.51 -23.19 6.10
C TYR A 263 -6.47 -23.96 7.04
N ILE A 264 -7.32 -23.18 7.72
CA ILE A 264 -8.43 -23.70 8.52
C ILE A 264 -9.72 -23.02 8.07
N ALA A 265 -10.74 -23.82 7.73
CA ALA A 265 -12.10 -23.36 7.48
C ALA A 265 -13.00 -23.86 8.63
N ALA A 266 -13.65 -22.95 9.33
CA ALA A 266 -14.44 -23.23 10.52
C ALA A 266 -15.82 -22.53 10.51
N SER A 267 -16.40 -22.29 9.33
CA SER A 267 -17.70 -21.63 9.14
C SER A 267 -17.85 -20.31 9.89
N ILE A 268 -16.79 -19.54 9.95
CA ILE A 268 -16.75 -18.25 10.62
C ILE A 268 -17.54 -17.25 9.77
N LYS A 269 -18.63 -16.71 10.30
CA LYS A 269 -19.53 -15.81 9.57
C LYS A 269 -19.23 -14.34 9.86
N ASN A 270 -18.79 -14.06 11.08
CA ASN A 270 -18.46 -12.70 11.49
C ASN A 270 -16.93 -12.54 11.50
N ILE A 271 -16.46 -11.60 10.75
CA ILE A 271 -15.04 -11.33 10.54
C ILE A 271 -14.38 -10.71 11.76
N GLN A 272 -15.14 -9.96 12.54
CA GLN A 272 -14.64 -9.37 13.79
C GLN A 272 -14.20 -10.45 14.81
N ASP A 273 -14.62 -11.69 14.61
CA ASP A 273 -14.24 -12.83 15.45
C ASP A 273 -12.84 -13.37 15.11
N THR A 274 -12.27 -12.98 13.96
CA THR A 274 -10.91 -13.35 13.54
C THR A 274 -10.05 -12.12 13.36
N ARG A 275 -8.82 -12.20 13.83
CA ARG A 275 -7.82 -11.13 13.62
C ARG A 275 -6.53 -11.74 13.12
N VAL A 276 -5.96 -11.16 12.10
CA VAL A 276 -4.61 -11.53 11.67
C VAL A 276 -3.64 -11.21 12.80
N GLY A 277 -2.74 -12.18 13.11
CA GLY A 277 -1.87 -12.12 14.27
C GLY A 277 -2.43 -12.76 15.53
N ASP A 278 -3.70 -13.23 15.51
CA ASP A 278 -4.25 -13.99 16.63
C ASP A 278 -3.71 -15.43 16.65
N THR A 279 -3.79 -16.03 17.82
CA THR A 279 -3.43 -17.43 18.04
C THR A 279 -4.68 -18.27 18.14
N ILE A 280 -4.71 -19.37 17.36
CA ILE A 280 -5.73 -20.40 17.48
C ILE A 280 -5.24 -21.48 18.42
N THR A 281 -6.10 -21.87 19.37
CA THR A 281 -5.89 -23.03 20.24
C THR A 281 -7.11 -23.96 20.23
N THR A 282 -6.97 -25.20 20.75
CA THR A 282 -8.12 -26.09 20.91
C THR A 282 -8.82 -25.85 22.24
N VAL A 283 -10.15 -25.97 22.28
CA VAL A 283 -10.93 -25.78 23.51
C VAL A 283 -10.64 -26.84 24.55
N LYS A 284 -10.39 -28.09 24.11
CA LYS A 284 -10.13 -29.23 25.00
C LYS A 284 -8.77 -29.17 25.69
N ASN A 285 -7.75 -28.69 25.00
CA ASN A 285 -6.38 -28.58 25.49
C ASN A 285 -5.84 -27.22 25.09
N ALA A 286 -6.34 -26.16 25.76
CA ALA A 286 -6.01 -24.79 25.42
C ALA A 286 -4.58 -24.46 25.84
N ALA A 287 -3.87 -23.73 24.96
CA ALA A 287 -2.59 -23.13 25.30
C ALA A 287 -2.77 -22.07 26.40
N ALA A 288 -1.82 -21.98 27.31
CA ALA A 288 -1.87 -21.01 28.41
C ALA A 288 -1.64 -19.57 27.95
N GLU A 289 -0.78 -19.39 26.95
CA GLU A 289 -0.37 -18.07 26.45
C GLU A 289 -0.44 -18.04 24.92
N PRO A 290 -0.90 -16.92 24.33
CA PRO A 290 -0.88 -16.75 22.89
C PRO A 290 0.57 -16.62 22.37
N LEU A 291 0.76 -16.81 21.08
CA LEU A 291 1.99 -16.42 20.39
C LEU A 291 2.12 -14.88 20.39
N PRO A 292 3.33 -14.35 20.27
CA PRO A 292 3.49 -12.92 20.03
C PRO A 292 2.68 -12.52 18.79
N GLY A 293 1.74 -11.60 18.98
CA GLY A 293 0.92 -11.09 17.90
C GLY A 293 1.63 -9.98 17.13
N TYR A 294 1.05 -9.59 16.00
CA TYR A 294 1.57 -8.46 15.24
C TYR A 294 1.28 -7.13 15.93
N LYS A 295 2.17 -6.16 15.76
CA LYS A 295 1.90 -4.79 16.17
C LYS A 295 0.71 -4.25 15.38
N LYS A 296 -0.21 -3.58 16.06
CA LYS A 296 -1.32 -2.89 15.38
C LYS A 296 -0.73 -1.79 14.49
N VAL A 297 -1.03 -1.85 13.22
CA VAL A 297 -0.64 -0.79 12.28
C VAL A 297 -1.69 0.30 12.31
N ASN A 298 -1.25 1.53 12.44
CA ASN A 298 -2.13 2.69 12.33
C ASN A 298 -2.00 3.24 10.90
N PRO A 299 -3.12 3.59 10.27
CA PRO A 299 -3.08 4.28 9.00
C PRO A 299 -2.25 5.56 9.06
N MET A 300 -1.56 5.86 7.97
CA MET A 300 -0.73 7.06 7.84
C MET A 300 -1.39 8.11 6.96
N VAL A 301 -2.21 7.66 6.00
CA VAL A 301 -2.87 8.49 5.00
C VAL A 301 -4.38 8.30 5.11
N TYR A 302 -5.13 9.38 5.04
CA TYR A 302 -6.59 9.39 5.16
C TYR A 302 -7.22 10.09 3.96
N SER A 303 -8.28 9.48 3.40
CA SER A 303 -9.07 10.08 2.34
C SER A 303 -10.55 9.76 2.54
N GLY A 304 -11.42 10.68 2.16
CA GLY A 304 -12.85 10.41 2.06
C GLY A 304 -13.17 9.69 0.75
N ILE A 305 -13.95 8.62 0.82
CA ILE A 305 -14.48 7.89 -0.34
C ILE A 305 -15.99 8.04 -0.35
N TYR A 306 -16.51 8.56 -1.46
CA TYR A 306 -17.93 8.86 -1.65
C TYR A 306 -18.43 8.17 -2.91
N PRO A 307 -19.65 7.58 -2.91
CA PRO A 307 -20.24 7.10 -4.14
C PRO A 307 -20.66 8.30 -5.01
N ALA A 308 -20.42 8.22 -6.31
CA ALA A 308 -20.85 9.26 -7.24
C ALA A 308 -22.39 9.39 -7.29
N ASP A 309 -23.10 8.26 -7.12
CA ASP A 309 -24.54 8.21 -6.88
C ASP A 309 -24.81 7.90 -5.40
N GLY A 310 -25.39 8.84 -4.67
CA GLY A 310 -25.73 8.67 -3.25
C GLY A 310 -26.63 7.46 -2.93
N ALA A 311 -27.32 6.90 -3.91
CA ALA A 311 -28.09 5.66 -3.76
C ALA A 311 -27.20 4.44 -3.48
N GLN A 312 -25.93 4.47 -3.88
CA GLN A 312 -24.94 3.38 -3.69
C GLN A 312 -24.21 3.43 -2.35
N TYR A 313 -24.63 4.23 -1.37
CA TYR A 313 -23.97 4.35 -0.07
C TYR A 313 -23.89 3.00 0.68
N GLU A 314 -24.98 2.23 0.72
CA GLU A 314 -24.98 0.91 1.38
C GLU A 314 -24.12 -0.11 0.62
N ASP A 315 -24.11 -0.04 -0.73
CA ASP A 315 -23.26 -0.90 -1.56
C ASP A 315 -21.76 -0.61 -1.28
N LEU A 316 -21.39 0.66 -1.16
CA LEU A 316 -20.04 1.08 -0.79
C LEU A 316 -19.64 0.58 0.61
N LYS A 317 -20.54 0.69 1.58
CA LYS A 317 -20.33 0.18 2.93
C LYS A 317 -20.08 -1.32 2.96
N ASP A 318 -20.91 -2.07 2.22
CA ASP A 318 -20.77 -3.52 2.11
C ASP A 318 -19.46 -3.91 1.41
N ALA A 319 -19.08 -3.19 0.35
CA ALA A 319 -17.83 -3.39 -0.36
C ALA A 319 -16.61 -3.12 0.54
N LEU A 320 -16.57 -1.97 1.24
CA LEU A 320 -15.52 -1.64 2.21
C LEU A 320 -15.43 -2.69 3.32
N SER A 321 -16.56 -3.13 3.85
CA SER A 321 -16.60 -4.18 4.86
C SER A 321 -16.00 -5.49 4.34
N LYS A 322 -16.29 -5.90 3.12
CA LYS A 322 -15.71 -7.08 2.47
C LYS A 322 -14.21 -6.90 2.22
N LEU A 323 -13.76 -5.75 1.74
CA LEU A 323 -12.34 -5.49 1.54
C LEU A 323 -11.57 -5.54 2.87
N GLN A 324 -12.11 -4.95 3.93
CA GLN A 324 -11.48 -4.97 5.27
C GLN A 324 -11.26 -6.39 5.80
N LEU A 325 -11.99 -7.41 5.28
CA LEU A 325 -11.80 -8.82 5.60
C LEU A 325 -10.49 -9.37 5.10
N ASN A 326 -10.13 -8.89 3.90
CA ASN A 326 -8.94 -9.32 3.19
C ASN A 326 -7.77 -8.36 3.42
N ASP A 327 -8.03 -7.20 4.05
CA ASP A 327 -7.05 -6.15 4.30
C ASP A 327 -7.22 -5.59 5.72
N ALA A 328 -6.45 -6.12 6.65
CA ALA A 328 -6.50 -5.74 8.05
C ALA A 328 -5.99 -4.30 8.34
N ALA A 329 -5.32 -3.68 7.36
CA ALA A 329 -4.82 -2.32 7.47
C ALA A 329 -5.87 -1.28 7.08
N LEU A 330 -6.89 -1.67 6.27
CA LEU A 330 -7.97 -0.79 5.88
C LEU A 330 -8.86 -0.45 7.09
N MET A 331 -8.94 0.84 7.41
CA MET A 331 -9.88 1.38 8.38
C MET A 331 -10.86 2.29 7.69
N PHE A 332 -12.13 2.26 8.10
CA PHE A 332 -13.12 3.21 7.59
C PHE A 332 -14.18 3.52 8.64
N GLU A 333 -14.68 4.74 8.59
CA GLU A 333 -15.78 5.24 9.43
C GLU A 333 -16.72 6.12 8.59
N PRO A 334 -18.00 6.20 8.95
CA PRO A 334 -18.95 7.06 8.24
C PRO A 334 -18.51 8.53 8.27
N GLU A 335 -18.59 9.19 7.12
CA GLU A 335 -18.31 10.61 6.97
C GLU A 335 -19.40 11.28 6.13
N THR A 336 -19.61 12.58 6.34
CA THR A 336 -20.55 13.39 5.57
C THR A 336 -19.85 14.63 5.06
N SER A 337 -19.92 14.87 3.77
CA SER A 337 -19.48 16.08 3.10
C SER A 337 -20.68 16.91 2.65
N VAL A 338 -20.61 18.22 2.80
CA VAL A 338 -21.65 19.12 2.30
C VAL A 338 -21.71 19.08 0.77
N ALA A 339 -20.56 18.91 0.11
CA ALA A 339 -20.46 18.85 -1.35
C ALA A 339 -20.79 17.49 -1.93
N LEU A 340 -20.39 16.38 -1.27
CA LEU A 340 -20.44 15.02 -1.81
C LEU A 340 -21.50 14.11 -1.16
N GLY A 341 -22.15 14.56 -0.07
CA GLY A 341 -23.14 13.78 0.66
C GLY A 341 -22.54 12.77 1.64
N PHE A 342 -23.15 11.59 1.73
CA PHE A 342 -22.71 10.52 2.64
C PHE A 342 -21.62 9.66 2.01
N GLY A 343 -20.58 9.35 2.77
CA GLY A 343 -19.46 8.51 2.36
C GLY A 343 -18.72 7.95 3.58
N PHE A 344 -17.46 7.61 3.37
CA PHE A 344 -16.62 7.04 4.42
C PHE A 344 -15.25 7.71 4.45
N ARG A 345 -14.78 8.03 5.64
CA ARG A 345 -13.39 8.38 5.90
C ARG A 345 -12.60 7.11 6.00
N CYS A 346 -11.66 6.90 5.09
CA CYS A 346 -10.83 5.70 5.03
C CYS A 346 -9.39 6.03 5.40
N GLY A 347 -8.76 5.11 6.14
CA GLY A 347 -7.35 5.18 6.50
C GLY A 347 -6.56 4.10 5.77
N PHE A 348 -5.38 4.49 5.26
CA PHE A 348 -4.51 3.68 4.41
C PHE A 348 -3.06 3.71 4.91
N LEU A 349 -2.27 2.70 4.54
CA LEU A 349 -0.84 2.64 4.87
C LEU A 349 -0.02 3.66 4.09
N GLY A 350 -0.41 3.94 2.85
CA GLY A 350 0.24 4.88 1.97
C GLY A 350 -0.63 5.20 0.76
N LEU A 351 -0.08 5.91 -0.20
CA LEU A 351 -0.82 6.33 -1.40
C LEU A 351 -1.11 5.15 -2.32
N LEU A 352 -0.14 4.26 -2.55
CA LEU A 352 -0.33 3.07 -3.37
C LEU A 352 -1.42 2.16 -2.80
N HIS A 353 -1.46 1.99 -1.47
CA HIS A 353 -2.52 1.25 -0.81
C HIS A 353 -3.89 1.90 -1.05
N MET A 354 -4.00 3.23 -0.97
CA MET A 354 -5.24 3.96 -1.27
C MET A 354 -5.70 3.74 -2.71
N GLU A 355 -4.81 3.86 -3.68
CA GLU A 355 -5.12 3.66 -5.10
C GLU A 355 -5.61 2.24 -5.37
N ILE A 356 -4.97 1.24 -4.79
CA ILE A 356 -5.36 -0.17 -4.93
C ILE A 356 -6.75 -0.42 -4.37
N ILE A 357 -7.05 0.09 -3.17
CA ILE A 357 -8.39 -0.04 -2.57
C ILE A 357 -9.44 0.65 -3.44
N GLN A 358 -9.15 1.85 -3.95
CA GLN A 358 -10.06 2.55 -4.86
C GLN A 358 -10.32 1.73 -6.13
N GLU A 359 -9.28 1.28 -6.83
CA GLU A 359 -9.43 0.48 -8.05
C GLU A 359 -10.18 -0.83 -7.80
N ARG A 360 -9.95 -1.48 -6.66
CA ARG A 360 -10.69 -2.68 -6.27
C ARG A 360 -12.18 -2.41 -6.06
N LEU A 361 -12.52 -1.31 -5.38
CA LEU A 361 -13.91 -0.89 -5.21
C LEU A 361 -14.59 -0.62 -6.55
N GLU A 362 -13.89 0.02 -7.48
CA GLU A 362 -14.41 0.32 -8.82
C GLU A 362 -14.56 -0.95 -9.68
N ARG A 363 -13.56 -1.83 -9.70
CA ARG A 363 -13.52 -3.00 -10.59
C ARG A 363 -14.25 -4.22 -10.03
N GLU A 364 -14.04 -4.59 -8.77
CA GLU A 364 -14.61 -5.78 -8.16
C GLU A 364 -16.07 -5.58 -7.74
N TYR A 365 -16.44 -4.33 -7.35
CA TYR A 365 -17.78 -4.01 -6.86
C TYR A 365 -18.58 -3.10 -7.78
N ASN A 366 -18.00 -2.68 -8.92
CA ASN A 366 -18.64 -1.83 -9.94
C ASN A 366 -19.24 -0.54 -9.35
N LEU A 367 -18.45 0.15 -8.51
CA LEU A 367 -18.81 1.39 -7.87
C LEU A 367 -18.14 2.57 -8.58
N ASP A 368 -18.91 3.61 -8.87
CA ASP A 368 -18.36 4.90 -9.31
C ASP A 368 -18.06 5.75 -8.07
N LEU A 369 -16.80 6.12 -7.87
CA LEU A 369 -16.33 6.75 -6.63
C LEU A 369 -15.76 8.14 -6.85
N VAL A 370 -15.96 9.00 -5.86
CA VAL A 370 -15.28 10.28 -5.72
C VAL A 370 -14.39 10.20 -4.48
N THR A 371 -13.09 10.34 -4.66
CA THR A 371 -12.12 10.36 -3.57
C THR A 371 -11.66 11.78 -3.29
N THR A 372 -11.59 12.15 -2.00
CA THR A 372 -11.00 13.42 -1.60
C THR A 372 -9.48 13.32 -1.61
N ALA A 373 -8.81 14.45 -1.58
CA ALA A 373 -7.37 14.48 -1.46
C ALA A 373 -6.90 13.76 -0.19
N PRO A 374 -5.83 12.93 -0.28
CA PRO A 374 -5.25 12.30 0.89
C PRO A 374 -4.73 13.35 1.87
N SER A 375 -4.88 13.08 3.15
CA SER A 375 -4.37 13.90 4.24
C SER A 375 -3.70 13.03 5.29
N VAL A 376 -2.87 13.67 6.13
CA VAL A 376 -2.22 13.01 7.27
C VAL A 376 -2.95 13.41 8.55
N ILE A 377 -2.66 12.72 9.67
CA ILE A 377 -3.19 13.12 10.96
C ILE A 377 -2.29 14.20 11.57
N TYR A 378 -2.89 15.32 11.97
CA TYR A 378 -2.23 16.41 12.68
C TYR A 378 -2.57 16.39 14.16
N LYS A 379 -1.65 16.80 15.00
CA LYS A 379 -1.93 17.14 16.39
C LYS A 379 -2.18 18.65 16.49
N VAL A 380 -3.36 19.01 16.97
CA VAL A 380 -3.75 20.41 17.16
C VAL A 380 -3.88 20.69 18.65
N TYR A 381 -3.07 21.59 19.14
CA TYR A 381 -3.09 22.05 20.52
C TYR A 381 -3.89 23.33 20.60
N LYS A 382 -4.96 23.30 21.39
CA LYS A 382 -5.83 24.45 21.59
C LYS A 382 -5.31 25.36 22.71
N THR A 383 -5.70 26.61 22.68
CA THR A 383 -5.36 27.62 23.71
C THR A 383 -5.85 27.26 25.11
N ASN A 384 -6.84 26.37 25.23
CA ASN A 384 -7.32 25.84 26.51
C ASN A 384 -6.48 24.67 27.06
N GLY A 385 -5.43 24.26 26.33
CA GLY A 385 -4.56 23.14 26.71
C GLY A 385 -5.03 21.76 26.23
N GLU A 386 -6.17 21.68 25.56
CA GLU A 386 -6.68 20.44 24.95
C GLU A 386 -5.89 20.10 23.68
N MET A 387 -5.53 18.82 23.50
CA MET A 387 -4.94 18.30 22.27
C MET A 387 -5.98 17.47 21.50
N VAL A 388 -6.14 17.77 20.21
CA VAL A 388 -7.09 17.09 19.31
C VAL A 388 -6.33 16.51 18.13
N TRP A 389 -6.70 15.31 17.73
CA TRP A 389 -6.25 14.71 16.48
C TRP A 389 -7.14 15.18 15.33
N VAL A 390 -6.54 15.65 14.25
CA VAL A 390 -7.25 16.14 13.07
C VAL A 390 -6.72 15.43 11.84
N ASP A 391 -7.53 14.57 11.27
CA ASP A 391 -7.27 13.82 10.02
C ASP A 391 -8.01 14.43 8.82
N ASN A 392 -9.12 15.16 9.08
CA ASN A 392 -9.90 15.86 8.08
C ASN A 392 -9.76 17.38 8.24
N PRO A 393 -9.34 18.13 7.20
CA PRO A 393 -9.21 19.59 7.24
C PRO A 393 -10.50 20.31 7.66
N THR A 394 -11.69 19.72 7.43
CA THR A 394 -12.97 20.31 7.83
C THR A 394 -13.17 20.32 9.34
N ASN A 395 -12.53 19.42 10.06
CA ASN A 395 -12.59 19.30 11.51
C ASN A 395 -11.55 20.18 12.24
N LEU A 396 -10.78 20.98 11.49
CA LEU A 396 -9.81 21.89 12.10
C LEU A 396 -10.54 22.94 12.94
N PRO A 397 -10.17 23.12 14.22
CA PRO A 397 -10.72 24.18 15.09
C PRO A 397 -10.52 25.58 14.50
N ASP A 398 -11.31 26.55 14.98
CA ASP A 398 -11.13 27.94 14.58
C ASP A 398 -9.67 28.39 14.83
N PRO A 399 -9.03 29.11 13.90
CA PRO A 399 -7.67 29.60 14.09
C PRO A 399 -7.42 30.37 15.39
N ALA A 400 -8.46 31.01 15.96
CA ALA A 400 -8.38 31.71 17.23
C ALA A 400 -8.28 30.77 18.44
N GLU A 401 -8.71 29.52 18.31
CA GLU A 401 -8.64 28.49 19.34
C GLU A 401 -7.35 27.68 19.29
N ILE A 402 -6.56 27.79 18.21
CA ILE A 402 -5.33 27.04 18.00
C ILE A 402 -4.15 27.79 18.59
N ASP A 403 -3.40 27.13 19.48
CA ASP A 403 -2.11 27.61 19.99
C ASP A 403 -0.98 27.24 19.01
N TYR A 404 -0.86 25.95 18.69
CA TYR A 404 0.06 25.45 17.65
C TYR A 404 -0.40 24.09 17.10
N MET A 405 0.22 23.68 15.99
CA MET A 405 -0.01 22.40 15.35
C MET A 405 1.30 21.63 15.16
N GLU A 406 1.20 20.31 15.23
CA GLU A 406 2.29 19.41 14.90
C GLU A 406 1.91 18.53 13.70
N GLU A 407 2.85 18.34 12.79
CA GLU A 407 2.73 17.44 11.64
C GLU A 407 3.56 16.17 11.82
N PRO A 408 3.14 15.02 11.25
CA PRO A 408 3.90 13.79 11.30
C PRO A 408 5.15 13.90 10.41
N MET A 409 6.27 13.43 10.96
CA MET A 409 7.56 13.39 10.29
C MET A 409 7.96 11.95 9.99
N VAL A 410 8.66 11.76 8.90
CA VAL A 410 9.26 10.49 8.52
C VAL A 410 10.77 10.61 8.42
N LYS A 411 11.46 9.56 8.81
CA LYS A 411 12.86 9.34 8.49
C LYS A 411 12.91 8.67 7.13
N ALA A 412 13.44 9.38 6.15
CA ALA A 412 13.56 8.95 4.77
C ALA A 412 14.98 8.47 4.49
N THR A 413 15.10 7.30 3.88
CA THR A 413 16.36 6.72 3.39
C THR A 413 16.31 6.70 1.87
N ILE A 414 17.23 7.38 1.22
CA ILE A 414 17.30 7.51 -0.24
C ILE A 414 18.64 7.00 -0.72
N MET A 415 18.63 5.95 -1.54
CA MET A 415 19.82 5.45 -2.21
C MET A 415 19.86 5.96 -3.63
N VAL A 416 21.01 6.46 -4.06
CA VAL A 416 21.14 7.09 -5.38
C VAL A 416 22.60 7.08 -5.87
N PRO A 417 22.84 6.95 -7.20
CA PRO A 417 24.15 7.17 -7.76
C PRO A 417 24.67 8.59 -7.46
N LYS A 418 25.97 8.71 -7.18
CA LYS A 418 26.61 9.96 -6.76
C LYS A 418 26.32 11.17 -7.65
N ASP A 419 26.11 10.93 -8.96
CA ASP A 419 25.87 11.98 -9.93
C ASP A 419 24.51 12.69 -9.72
N TYR A 420 23.58 12.05 -9.01
CA TYR A 420 22.24 12.58 -8.73
C TYR A 420 22.06 13.06 -7.28
N VAL A 421 23.08 12.95 -6.43
CA VAL A 421 23.00 13.40 -5.01
C VAL A 421 22.51 14.84 -4.91
N GLY A 422 23.04 15.76 -5.75
CA GLY A 422 22.61 17.14 -5.77
C GLY A 422 21.11 17.32 -6.10
N ASN A 423 20.59 16.54 -7.06
CA ASN A 423 19.18 16.59 -7.47
C ASN A 423 18.26 16.09 -6.34
N VAL A 424 18.69 15.05 -5.62
CA VAL A 424 17.95 14.52 -4.47
C VAL A 424 17.93 15.52 -3.31
N MET A 425 19.08 16.12 -3.00
CA MET A 425 19.17 17.13 -1.93
C MET A 425 18.30 18.34 -2.23
N GLU A 426 18.29 18.81 -3.49
CA GLU A 426 17.41 19.90 -3.92
C GLU A 426 15.94 19.55 -3.75
N LEU A 427 15.51 18.37 -4.22
CA LEU A 427 14.14 17.88 -4.06
C LEU A 427 13.73 17.82 -2.58
N CYS A 428 14.55 17.19 -1.73
CA CYS A 428 14.27 17.12 -0.30
C CYS A 428 14.17 18.49 0.36
N GLN A 429 15.00 19.45 -0.04
CA GLN A 429 14.96 20.81 0.46
C GLN A 429 13.69 21.55 0.01
N GLU A 430 13.26 21.39 -1.24
CA GLU A 430 11.97 21.91 -1.74
C GLU A 430 10.78 21.35 -0.94
N ARG A 431 10.89 20.12 -0.44
CA ARG A 431 9.87 19.43 0.38
C ARG A 431 10.08 19.64 1.89
N ARG A 432 10.77 20.70 2.29
CA ARG A 432 11.02 21.05 3.71
C ARG A 432 11.81 20.00 4.49
N GLY A 433 12.58 19.17 3.78
CA GLY A 433 13.39 18.12 4.39
C GLY A 433 14.52 18.66 5.23
N ILE A 434 14.77 18.00 6.35
CA ILE A 434 15.88 18.27 7.27
C ILE A 434 16.95 17.21 7.00
N TYR A 435 18.07 17.63 6.42
CA TYR A 435 19.23 16.76 6.20
C TYR A 435 19.77 16.22 7.53
N LYS A 436 20.02 14.91 7.59
CA LYS A 436 20.58 14.25 8.77
C LYS A 436 21.99 13.75 8.51
N ASP A 437 22.16 12.89 7.52
CA ASP A 437 23.44 12.27 7.22
C ASP A 437 23.51 11.81 5.78
N MET A 438 24.71 11.48 5.32
CA MET A 438 24.97 10.87 4.03
C MET A 438 26.18 9.97 4.11
N THR A 439 26.04 8.73 3.70
CA THR A 439 27.11 7.73 3.61
C THR A 439 27.32 7.32 2.16
N TYR A 440 28.57 7.14 1.76
CA TYR A 440 28.88 6.51 0.48
C TYR A 440 29.04 5.01 0.72
N MET A 441 28.17 4.23 0.11
CA MET A 441 28.21 2.78 0.20
C MET A 441 29.39 2.22 -0.59
N ASP A 442 29.64 2.81 -1.76
CA ASP A 442 30.76 2.51 -2.63
C ASP A 442 31.23 3.78 -3.39
N ALA A 443 32.15 3.62 -4.35
CA ALA A 443 32.65 4.75 -5.16
C ALA A 443 31.58 5.39 -6.07
N SER A 444 30.44 4.73 -6.29
CA SER A 444 29.40 5.08 -7.26
C SER A 444 28.07 5.51 -6.64
N ARG A 445 27.74 5.05 -5.42
CA ARG A 445 26.42 5.24 -4.79
C ARG A 445 26.51 5.87 -3.40
N ALA A 446 25.50 6.67 -3.07
CA ALA A 446 25.32 7.31 -1.79
C ALA A 446 23.96 6.94 -1.18
N GLU A 447 23.94 6.78 0.12
CA GLU A 447 22.76 6.66 0.95
C GLU A 447 22.57 7.98 1.71
N ILE A 448 21.40 8.61 1.57
CA ILE A 448 21.11 9.93 2.08
C ILE A 448 19.94 9.84 3.06
N PHE A 449 20.12 10.40 4.25
CA PHE A 449 19.10 10.41 5.30
C PHE A 449 18.50 11.79 5.48
N TYR A 450 17.17 11.85 5.42
CA TYR A 450 16.40 13.06 5.67
C TYR A 450 15.28 12.81 6.68
N GLU A 451 14.91 13.83 7.43
CA GLU A 451 13.57 13.89 8.04
C GLU A 451 12.69 14.78 7.16
N LEU A 452 11.57 14.23 6.70
CA LEU A 452 10.61 14.89 5.82
C LEU A 452 9.22 14.93 6.47
N PRO A 453 8.44 15.99 6.27
CA PRO A 453 7.03 15.95 6.64
C PRO A 453 6.28 14.93 5.78
N LEU A 454 5.52 14.05 6.41
CA LEU A 454 4.78 13.00 5.70
C LEU A 454 3.87 13.59 4.60
N ASN A 455 3.22 14.73 4.89
CA ASN A 455 2.34 15.40 3.92
C ASN A 455 3.05 15.90 2.66
N GLU A 456 4.37 16.06 2.67
CA GLU A 456 5.14 16.48 1.49
C GLU A 456 5.59 15.30 0.61
N ILE A 457 5.47 14.07 1.10
CA ILE A 457 5.88 12.87 0.36
C ILE A 457 4.70 12.06 -0.20
N ILE A 458 3.49 12.21 0.37
CA ILE A 458 2.33 11.40 -0.01
C ILE A 458 1.73 11.73 -1.37
N TYR A 459 2.13 12.79 -2.05
CA TYR A 459 1.55 13.16 -3.34
C TYR A 459 2.43 12.70 -4.51
N ASP A 460 3.48 13.42 -4.80
CA ASP A 460 4.26 13.30 -6.02
C ASP A 460 5.78 13.16 -5.79
N PHE A 461 6.19 13.01 -4.52
CA PHE A 461 7.61 12.95 -4.16
C PHE A 461 8.33 11.76 -4.83
N PHE A 462 7.70 10.59 -4.87
CA PHE A 462 8.30 9.41 -5.47
C PHE A 462 8.49 9.58 -6.98
N ASP A 463 7.49 10.12 -7.66
CA ASP A 463 7.55 10.38 -9.11
C ASP A 463 8.59 11.46 -9.43
N ALA A 464 8.63 12.53 -8.64
CA ALA A 464 9.64 13.57 -8.76
C ALA A 464 11.06 13.03 -8.51
N LEU A 465 11.23 12.16 -7.52
CA LEU A 465 12.50 11.51 -7.22
C LEU A 465 12.96 10.64 -8.39
N LYS A 466 12.10 9.78 -8.91
CA LYS A 466 12.38 8.92 -10.07
C LYS A 466 12.70 9.75 -11.31
N SER A 467 11.92 10.79 -11.59
CA SER A 467 12.15 11.68 -12.73
C SER A 467 13.50 12.40 -12.65
N ARG A 468 13.85 12.99 -11.48
CA ARG A 468 15.11 13.73 -11.29
C ARG A 468 16.35 12.84 -11.27
N THR A 469 16.17 11.54 -11.02
CA THR A 469 17.26 10.56 -10.96
C THR A 469 17.23 9.55 -12.12
N LYS A 470 16.39 9.77 -13.13
CA LYS A 470 16.19 8.86 -14.28
C LYS A 470 15.83 7.43 -13.87
N GLY A 471 15.12 7.27 -12.78
CA GLY A 471 14.70 5.99 -12.25
C GLY A 471 15.71 5.29 -11.34
N TYR A 472 16.90 5.85 -11.14
CA TYR A 472 17.96 5.19 -10.36
C TYR A 472 17.86 5.35 -8.85
N ALA A 473 17.05 6.28 -8.33
CA ALA A 473 16.89 6.41 -6.88
C ALA A 473 15.89 5.41 -6.33
N SER A 474 16.24 4.78 -5.23
CA SER A 474 15.29 4.05 -4.38
C SER A 474 14.98 4.85 -3.11
N PHE A 475 13.80 4.62 -2.54
CA PHE A 475 13.26 5.40 -1.44
C PHE A 475 12.52 4.49 -0.47
N ASP A 476 12.84 4.63 0.81
CA ASP A 476 12.13 4.02 1.91
C ASP A 476 11.91 5.05 3.02
N TYR A 477 10.87 4.86 3.85
CA TYR A 477 10.59 5.78 4.94
C TYR A 477 9.87 5.12 6.11
N GLU A 478 10.09 5.67 7.31
CA GLU A 478 9.42 5.26 8.54
C GLU A 478 8.96 6.46 9.35
N LEU A 479 7.84 6.36 10.07
CA LEU A 479 7.39 7.43 10.97
C LEU A 479 8.38 7.62 12.12
N CYS A 480 8.85 8.87 12.32
CA CYS A 480 9.79 9.22 13.37
C CYS A 480 9.25 10.17 14.43
N GLY A 481 7.96 10.52 14.37
CA GLY A 481 7.29 11.33 15.37
C GLY A 481 6.53 12.53 14.79
N TYR A 482 6.34 13.56 15.62
CA TYR A 482 5.62 14.78 15.27
C TYR A 482 6.49 16.00 15.57
N THR A 483 6.42 17.00 14.70
CA THR A 483 7.17 18.25 14.85
C THR A 483 6.22 19.45 14.69
N ARG A 484 6.41 20.45 15.56
CA ARG A 484 5.66 21.72 15.49
C ARG A 484 5.92 22.41 14.17
N SER A 485 4.84 22.83 13.48
CA SER A 485 4.91 23.44 12.17
C SER A 485 3.87 24.55 12.01
N ASN A 486 4.18 25.51 11.14
CA ASN A 486 3.30 26.66 10.85
C ASN A 486 2.31 26.30 9.74
N LEU A 487 1.26 25.60 10.11
CA LEU A 487 0.25 25.07 9.22
C LEU A 487 -0.96 25.98 9.14
N VAL A 488 -1.59 26.00 7.97
CA VAL A 488 -2.83 26.76 7.72
C VAL A 488 -3.80 25.90 6.91
N LYS A 489 -5.10 26.16 7.09
CA LYS A 489 -6.14 25.57 6.24
C LYS A 489 -6.24 26.36 4.97
N LEU A 490 -6.15 25.67 3.84
CA LEU A 490 -6.34 26.17 2.48
C LEU A 490 -7.69 25.68 1.98
N ASP A 491 -8.63 26.58 1.78
CA ASP A 491 -9.97 26.28 1.28
C ASP A 491 -10.10 26.67 -0.20
N ILE A 492 -10.82 25.86 -0.97
CA ILE A 492 -11.18 26.15 -2.35
C ILE A 492 -12.66 26.55 -2.40
N LEU A 493 -12.94 27.71 -2.99
CA LEU A 493 -14.28 28.19 -3.20
C LEU A 493 -14.60 28.16 -4.71
N LEU A 494 -15.72 27.56 -5.06
CA LEU A 494 -16.29 27.56 -6.41
C LEU A 494 -17.54 28.42 -6.41
N ASN A 495 -17.57 29.44 -7.27
CA ASN A 495 -18.66 30.41 -7.33
C ASN A 495 -18.96 31.13 -5.99
N GLY A 496 -17.99 31.17 -5.08
CA GLY A 496 -18.10 31.77 -3.74
C GLY A 496 -18.54 30.81 -2.64
N GLU A 497 -18.85 29.58 -2.97
CA GLU A 497 -19.18 28.50 -2.03
C GLU A 497 -17.95 27.64 -1.77
N MET A 498 -17.67 27.34 -0.50
CA MET A 498 -16.57 26.48 -0.09
C MET A 498 -16.90 25.02 -0.44
N VAL A 499 -15.94 24.35 -1.07
CA VAL A 499 -16.00 22.90 -1.34
C VAL A 499 -15.15 22.20 -0.31
N ASP A 500 -15.78 21.62 0.71
CA ASP A 500 -15.12 20.97 1.83
C ASP A 500 -14.19 19.83 1.40
N ALA A 501 -14.57 19.06 0.40
CA ALA A 501 -13.77 18.00 -0.18
C ALA A 501 -12.46 18.47 -0.87
N LEU A 502 -12.32 19.77 -1.11
CA LEU A 502 -11.13 20.41 -1.68
C LEU A 502 -10.42 21.31 -0.65
N SER A 503 -10.59 21.04 0.64
CA SER A 503 -9.86 21.73 1.71
C SER A 503 -8.61 20.94 2.09
N PHE A 504 -7.51 21.66 2.37
CA PHE A 504 -6.19 21.10 2.68
C PHE A 504 -5.58 21.77 3.91
N ILE A 505 -4.74 21.02 4.64
CA ILE A 505 -3.84 21.61 5.63
C ILE A 505 -2.45 21.66 4.99
N VAL A 506 -1.88 22.85 4.87
CA VAL A 506 -0.61 23.09 4.18
C VAL A 506 0.30 23.97 5.02
N HIS A 507 1.60 23.93 4.76
CA HIS A 507 2.52 24.89 5.37
C HIS A 507 2.24 26.31 4.87
N LYS A 508 2.29 27.30 5.76
CA LYS A 508 1.94 28.69 5.47
C LYS A 508 2.72 29.26 4.29
N ASP A 509 4.02 28.94 4.19
CA ASP A 509 4.88 29.48 3.14
C ASP A 509 4.55 28.89 1.76
N SER A 510 4.04 27.66 1.69
CA SER A 510 3.61 26.99 0.46
C SER A 510 2.15 27.25 0.09
N ALA A 511 1.35 27.85 0.99
CA ALA A 511 -0.09 28.03 0.79
C ALA A 511 -0.43 28.79 -0.49
N TYR A 512 0.32 29.87 -0.80
CA TYR A 512 0.08 30.68 -2.00
C TYR A 512 0.38 29.91 -3.29
N SER A 513 1.55 29.27 -3.38
CA SER A 513 1.97 28.52 -4.57
C SER A 513 1.05 27.33 -4.83
N ARG A 514 0.71 26.55 -3.78
CA ARG A 514 -0.25 25.44 -3.87
C ARG A 514 -1.65 25.92 -4.25
N GLY A 515 -2.18 26.94 -3.59
CA GLY A 515 -3.51 27.48 -3.87
C GLY A 515 -3.63 28.00 -5.31
N ARG A 516 -2.57 28.59 -5.86
CA ARG A 516 -2.53 29.03 -7.24
C ARG A 516 -2.53 27.87 -8.23
N LYS A 517 -1.63 26.89 -8.05
CA LYS A 517 -1.58 25.68 -8.88
C LYS A 517 -2.90 24.91 -8.87
N MET A 518 -3.51 24.75 -7.69
CA MET A 518 -4.82 24.12 -7.56
C MET A 518 -5.91 24.85 -8.35
N ALA A 519 -5.96 26.19 -8.25
CA ALA A 519 -6.94 26.98 -8.98
C ALA A 519 -6.73 26.89 -10.50
N GLU A 520 -5.48 26.83 -10.97
CA GLU A 520 -5.12 26.64 -12.38
C GLU A 520 -5.55 25.24 -12.89
N LYS A 521 -5.22 24.15 -12.16
CA LYS A 521 -5.63 22.77 -12.50
C LYS A 521 -7.16 22.60 -12.49
N LEU A 522 -7.85 23.11 -11.47
CA LEU A 522 -9.31 23.10 -11.43
C LEU A 522 -9.96 23.86 -12.60
N LYS A 523 -9.37 24.96 -13.04
CA LYS A 523 -9.86 25.69 -14.21
C LYS A 523 -9.76 24.88 -15.50
N GLU A 524 -8.77 24.02 -15.62
CA GLU A 524 -8.60 23.11 -16.76
C GLU A 524 -9.56 21.94 -16.70
N ALA A 525 -9.75 21.35 -15.50
CA ALA A 525 -10.59 20.18 -15.27
C ALA A 525 -12.09 20.48 -15.24
N ILE A 526 -12.50 21.67 -14.75
CA ILE A 526 -13.92 22.02 -14.68
C ILE A 526 -14.43 22.45 -16.06
N PRO A 527 -15.45 21.80 -16.62
CA PRO A 527 -15.99 22.14 -17.93
C PRO A 527 -16.66 23.51 -17.93
N ARG A 528 -16.62 24.20 -19.07
CA ARG A 528 -17.30 25.48 -19.23
C ARG A 528 -18.81 25.30 -19.10
N GLN A 529 -19.40 26.11 -18.22
CA GLN A 529 -20.83 26.13 -17.97
C GLN A 529 -21.50 27.35 -18.63
N LEU A 530 -22.82 27.47 -18.51
CA LEU A 530 -23.59 28.59 -19.08
C LEU A 530 -23.29 29.93 -18.38
N PHE A 531 -22.65 29.88 -17.22
CA PHE A 531 -22.22 31.05 -16.43
C PHE A 531 -20.72 30.96 -16.11
N GLU A 532 -20.15 32.06 -15.67
CA GLU A 532 -18.77 32.15 -15.28
C GLU A 532 -18.58 31.55 -13.88
N VAL A 533 -17.62 30.62 -13.74
CA VAL A 533 -17.29 29.99 -12.46
C VAL A 533 -15.96 30.54 -11.95
N PRO A 534 -15.96 31.43 -10.96
CA PRO A 534 -14.74 31.83 -10.26
C PRO A 534 -14.29 30.71 -9.33
N ILE A 535 -13.00 30.39 -9.41
CA ILE A 535 -12.29 29.44 -8.55
C ILE A 535 -11.39 30.30 -7.67
N GLN A 536 -11.51 30.16 -6.35
CA GLN A 536 -10.75 30.98 -5.40
C GLN A 536 -10.10 30.06 -4.37
N ALA A 537 -8.82 30.26 -4.11
CA ALA A 537 -8.11 29.66 -2.99
C ALA A 537 -8.02 30.68 -1.86
N ALA A 538 -8.38 30.27 -0.65
CA ALA A 538 -8.45 31.14 0.52
C ALA A 538 -7.77 30.51 1.74
N VAL A 539 -7.17 31.36 2.58
CA VAL A 539 -6.68 31.01 3.92
C VAL A 539 -7.47 31.83 4.92
N GLY A 540 -8.34 31.19 5.66
CA GLY A 540 -9.36 31.86 6.47
C GLY A 540 -10.27 32.75 5.61
N SER A 541 -10.39 34.03 5.94
CA SER A 541 -11.18 35.00 5.16
C SER A 541 -10.42 35.62 3.97
N LYS A 542 -9.11 35.37 3.82
CA LYS A 542 -8.28 36.00 2.82
C LYS A 542 -8.16 35.12 1.55
N ILE A 543 -8.66 35.63 0.43
CA ILE A 543 -8.43 35.05 -0.89
C ILE A 543 -6.98 35.29 -1.29
N ILE A 544 -6.22 34.20 -1.57
CA ILE A 544 -4.80 34.25 -1.92
C ILE A 544 -4.58 34.02 -3.41
N ALA A 545 -5.44 33.25 -4.09
CA ALA A 545 -5.36 33.02 -5.53
C ALA A 545 -6.77 32.99 -6.13
N ARG A 546 -6.89 33.35 -7.42
CA ARG A 546 -8.16 33.32 -8.14
C ARG A 546 -7.94 32.98 -9.60
N GLU A 547 -8.73 32.06 -10.10
CA GLU A 547 -8.89 31.73 -11.51
C GLU A 547 -10.37 31.76 -11.90
N THR A 548 -10.66 31.66 -13.19
CA THR A 548 -12.04 31.77 -13.67
C THR A 548 -12.26 30.89 -14.89
N VAL A 549 -13.23 29.97 -14.80
CA VAL A 549 -13.74 29.22 -15.95
C VAL A 549 -14.73 30.11 -16.69
N ARG A 550 -14.42 30.45 -17.94
CA ARG A 550 -15.26 31.35 -18.75
C ARG A 550 -16.56 30.65 -19.14
N ALA A 551 -17.67 31.38 -19.10
CA ALA A 551 -18.97 30.89 -19.55
C ALA A 551 -18.95 30.46 -21.03
N MET A 552 -19.73 29.42 -21.38
CA MET A 552 -20.01 29.12 -22.79
C MET A 552 -20.68 30.32 -23.47
N ARG A 553 -20.17 30.72 -24.62
CA ARG A 553 -20.79 31.76 -25.46
C ARG A 553 -21.81 31.11 -26.39
N LYS A 554 -23.08 31.44 -26.20
CA LYS A 554 -24.10 31.19 -27.22
C LYS A 554 -24.07 32.38 -28.16
N ASP A 555 -23.88 32.17 -29.45
CA ASP A 555 -23.93 33.26 -30.44
C ASP A 555 -25.35 33.72 -30.62
N VAL A 556 -25.78 34.68 -29.80
CA VAL A 556 -27.11 35.27 -29.85
C VAL A 556 -27.27 36.24 -31.01
N LEU A 557 -26.15 36.58 -31.68
CA LEU A 557 -26.13 37.51 -32.81
C LEU A 557 -26.21 36.81 -34.18
N ALA A 558 -26.04 35.47 -34.24
CA ALA A 558 -26.08 34.67 -35.46
C ALA A 558 -27.37 34.85 -36.28
N LYS A 559 -28.48 35.14 -35.60
CA LYS A 559 -29.80 35.40 -36.24
C LYS A 559 -30.09 36.89 -36.50
N CYS A 560 -29.13 37.81 -36.26
CA CYS A 560 -29.31 39.24 -36.50
C CYS A 560 -28.76 39.60 -37.88
N TYR A 561 -29.62 39.49 -38.89
CA TYR A 561 -29.37 40.03 -40.22
C TYR A 561 -29.57 41.56 -40.20
N GLY A 562 -28.54 42.33 -40.55
CA GLY A 562 -28.60 43.78 -40.70
C GLY A 562 -27.90 44.59 -39.60
N GLY A 563 -27.62 45.86 -39.87
CA GLY A 563 -26.80 46.76 -39.07
C GLY A 563 -27.42 47.35 -37.79
N ASP A 564 -28.51 46.79 -37.24
CA ASP A 564 -29.15 47.32 -36.03
C ASP A 564 -28.30 47.11 -34.77
N ILE A 565 -27.48 48.09 -34.49
CA ILE A 565 -26.55 48.13 -33.35
C ILE A 565 -27.32 48.11 -32.02
N THR A 566 -28.47 48.72 -31.93
CA THR A 566 -29.30 48.84 -30.73
C THR A 566 -29.86 47.47 -30.33
N ARG A 567 -30.34 46.71 -31.30
CA ARG A 567 -30.87 45.35 -31.10
C ARG A 567 -29.75 44.41 -30.69
N LYS A 568 -28.55 44.51 -31.28
CA LYS A 568 -27.35 43.72 -30.88
C LYS A 568 -26.95 44.02 -29.45
N LYS A 569 -26.88 45.26 -29.03
CA LYS A 569 -26.56 45.65 -27.64
C LYS A 569 -27.58 45.10 -26.66
N LYS A 570 -28.88 45.23 -26.94
CA LYS A 570 -29.98 44.76 -26.09
C LYS A 570 -29.99 43.21 -25.94
N LEU A 571 -29.63 42.47 -26.99
CA LEU A 571 -29.46 41.01 -26.91
C LEU A 571 -28.27 40.58 -26.08
N LEU A 572 -27.15 41.29 -26.18
CA LEU A 572 -25.96 41.06 -25.37
C LEU A 572 -26.18 41.40 -23.89
N GLU A 573 -26.94 42.48 -23.60
CA GLU A 573 -27.34 42.82 -22.22
C GLU A 573 -28.25 41.77 -21.60
N LYS A 574 -29.27 41.32 -22.33
CA LYS A 574 -30.15 40.20 -21.88
C LYS A 574 -29.37 38.91 -21.63
N GLN A 575 -28.38 38.61 -22.47
CA GLN A 575 -27.52 37.46 -22.27
C GLN A 575 -26.67 37.62 -21.00
N LYS A 576 -26.13 38.81 -20.75
CA LYS A 576 -25.36 39.12 -19.55
C LYS A 576 -26.20 39.03 -18.27
N GLU A 577 -27.43 39.55 -18.29
CA GLU A 577 -28.38 39.44 -17.18
C GLU A 577 -28.80 37.97 -16.94
N GLY A 578 -29.11 37.22 -18.01
CA GLY A 578 -29.45 35.83 -17.93
C GLY A 578 -28.32 35.01 -17.29
N LYS A 579 -27.08 35.22 -17.70
CA LYS A 579 -25.89 34.59 -17.08
C LYS A 579 -25.72 34.96 -15.61
N LYS A 580 -26.00 36.21 -15.23
CA LYS A 580 -25.94 36.67 -13.85
C LYS A 580 -26.99 35.99 -12.97
N ARG A 581 -28.22 35.81 -13.49
CA ARG A 581 -29.27 35.06 -12.78
C ARG A 581 -28.93 33.58 -12.65
N MET A 582 -28.43 32.92 -13.71
CA MET A 582 -28.01 31.52 -13.69
C MET A 582 -26.89 31.28 -12.68
N ARG A 583 -25.94 32.23 -12.54
CA ARG A 583 -24.88 32.18 -11.54
C ARG A 583 -25.41 32.21 -10.11
N GLN A 584 -26.53 32.88 -9.85
CA GLN A 584 -27.13 33.00 -8.51
C GLN A 584 -27.91 31.74 -8.10
N VAL A 585 -28.33 30.90 -9.06
CA VAL A 585 -29.22 29.74 -8.84
C VAL A 585 -28.56 28.40 -9.21
N GLY A 586 -27.50 28.44 -10.02
CA GLY A 586 -26.84 27.23 -10.52
C GLY A 586 -25.81 26.65 -9.57
N SER A 587 -25.94 25.40 -9.21
CA SER A 587 -24.85 24.61 -8.60
C SER A 587 -23.75 24.37 -9.64
N VAL A 588 -22.50 24.38 -9.21
CA VAL A 588 -21.36 24.05 -10.06
C VAL A 588 -21.17 22.53 -10.06
N GLU A 589 -21.31 21.91 -11.22
CA GLU A 589 -20.94 20.50 -11.37
C GLU A 589 -19.41 20.39 -11.39
N VAL A 590 -18.87 19.66 -10.45
CA VAL A 590 -17.43 19.36 -10.34
C VAL A 590 -17.24 17.90 -10.75
N PRO A 591 -16.61 17.63 -11.91
CA PRO A 591 -16.37 16.25 -12.33
C PRO A 591 -15.32 15.57 -11.42
N GLN A 592 -15.37 14.24 -11.34
CA GLN A 592 -14.42 13.44 -10.56
C GLN A 592 -12.95 13.76 -10.90
N GLU A 593 -12.66 13.95 -12.19
CA GLU A 593 -11.34 14.31 -12.70
C GLU A 593 -10.79 15.60 -12.08
N ALA A 594 -11.67 16.54 -11.69
CA ALA A 594 -11.26 17.77 -11.03
C ALA A 594 -10.72 17.53 -9.61
N PHE A 595 -11.26 16.57 -8.87
CA PHE A 595 -10.73 16.19 -7.57
C PHE A 595 -9.37 15.50 -7.71
N MET A 596 -9.21 14.64 -8.71
CA MET A 596 -7.94 13.96 -8.99
C MET A 596 -6.87 14.91 -9.54
N SER A 597 -7.25 15.91 -10.34
CA SER A 597 -6.29 16.89 -10.93
C SER A 597 -5.56 17.72 -9.86
N VAL A 598 -6.17 17.90 -8.69
CA VAL A 598 -5.57 18.68 -7.58
C VAL A 598 -4.50 17.88 -6.83
N LEU A 599 -4.44 16.56 -7.03
CA LEU A 599 -3.47 15.67 -6.38
C LEU A 599 -2.11 15.70 -7.10
N LYS A 600 -2.11 15.93 -8.42
CA LYS A 600 -0.90 15.97 -9.27
C LYS A 600 -0.53 17.42 -9.59
N LEU A 601 0.07 18.11 -8.63
CA LEU A 601 0.37 19.55 -8.77
C LEU A 601 1.66 19.86 -9.53
N ASP A 602 2.57 18.92 -9.66
CA ASP A 602 3.92 19.16 -10.22
C ASP A 602 4.15 18.56 -11.63
N ASP A 603 3.07 18.16 -12.34
CA ASP A 603 3.11 17.81 -13.77
C ASP A 603 3.14 19.05 -14.67
#